data_e97309e2d8351930130d4b73c583f2ac
#
_entry.id   e97309e2d8351930130d4b73c583f2ac
#
_cell.length_a   1.000
_cell.length_b   1.000
_cell.length_c   1.000
_cell.angle_alpha   90.00
_cell.angle_beta   90.00
_cell.angle_gamma   90.00
#
_symmetry.space_group_name_H-M   'P 1'
#
loop_
_entity.id
_entity.type
_entity.pdbx_description
1 polymer ?
#
loop_
_entity_poly.entity_id
_entity_poly.type
_entity_poly.pdbx_seq_one_letter_code
_entity_poly.pdbx_strand_id
1 'polypeptide(L)'
;MNISVGRISLSFPLNLVVTDVDAASPHKDTLLSVRRLQVNVQLLPLLKKQVEVDGISLQGATVNSNDLIHGMKLNGTLGELFISSHGVALDPETAIVNKVLLKDTDLSLCLNDTAAADTAASDTTYWKIILQDIDLQNVSFALDMPLDSLSLAASLDNAILRDGLIDLHKSAYSLQTFRIKNGARAL
;
A
#
# COMPACT_ATOMS: atom_id res chain seq x y z
N MET A 1 19.81 4.53 9.95
CA MET A 1 18.78 5.10 9.05
C MET A 1 18.60 6.57 9.42
N ASN A 2 18.66 7.46 8.44
CA ASN A 2 18.42 8.89 8.60
C ASN A 2 17.08 9.22 7.94
N ILE A 3 16.22 9.94 8.68
CA ILE A 3 14.92 10.38 8.17
C ILE A 3 14.90 11.89 8.16
N SER A 4 14.53 12.48 7.04
CA SER A 4 14.28 13.91 6.90
C SER A 4 12.82 14.15 6.48
N VAL A 5 12.26 15.25 6.94
CA VAL A 5 10.90 15.68 6.62
C VAL A 5 10.96 17.16 6.28
N GLY A 6 10.52 17.53 5.10
CA GLY A 6 10.54 18.92 4.64
C GLY A 6 9.53 19.79 5.38
N ARG A 7 8.27 19.43 5.33
CA ARG A 7 7.21 20.21 6.00
C ARG A 7 6.11 19.30 6.52
N ILE A 8 5.59 19.66 7.68
CA ILE A 8 4.37 19.09 8.25
C ILE A 8 3.37 20.23 8.41
N SER A 9 2.16 20.06 7.91
CA SER A 9 1.07 20.99 8.07
C SER A 9 -0.20 20.27 8.50
N LEU A 10 -0.95 20.92 9.38
CA LEU A 10 -2.24 20.46 9.86
C LEU A 10 -3.27 21.53 9.56
N SER A 11 -4.35 21.14 8.89
CA SER A 11 -5.47 22.04 8.59
C SER A 11 -6.78 21.48 9.14
N PHE A 12 -7.74 22.40 9.39
CA PHE A 12 -9.08 22.02 9.84
C PHE A 12 -9.84 21.25 8.73
N PRO A 13 -10.66 20.21 9.01
CA PRO A 13 -10.96 19.68 10.35
C PRO A 13 -9.86 18.80 10.98
N LEU A 14 -9.11 18.02 10.28
CA LEU A 14 -7.90 17.26 10.69
C LEU A 14 -7.26 16.64 9.45
N ASN A 15 -6.72 17.49 8.64
CA ASN A 15 -6.00 17.09 7.43
C ASN A 15 -4.51 17.26 7.67
N LEU A 16 -3.82 16.15 7.89
CA LEU A 16 -2.37 16.12 8.06
C LEU A 16 -1.73 15.99 6.69
N VAL A 17 -0.85 16.92 6.36
CA VAL A 17 -0.05 16.89 5.14
C VAL A 17 1.42 16.91 5.50
N VAL A 18 2.16 15.94 4.99
CA VAL A 18 3.61 15.82 5.12
C VAL A 18 4.20 15.86 3.71
N THR A 19 5.21 16.70 3.51
CA THR A 19 5.88 16.80 2.22
C THR A 19 7.37 16.55 2.36
N ASP A 20 7.96 16.05 1.28
CA ASP A 20 9.40 15.85 1.13
C ASP A 20 9.96 14.99 2.27
N VAL A 21 9.44 13.77 2.38
CA VAL A 21 9.90 12.76 3.33
C VAL A 21 10.95 11.91 2.65
N ASP A 22 12.15 11.91 3.20
CA ASP A 22 13.23 11.07 2.72
C ASP A 22 13.78 10.20 3.85
N ALA A 23 13.97 8.93 3.57
CA ALA A 23 14.67 7.99 4.43
C ALA A 23 15.89 7.46 3.69
N ALA A 24 17.05 7.57 4.32
CA ALA A 24 18.31 7.11 3.75
C ALA A 24 19.02 6.11 4.66
N SER A 25 19.81 5.23 4.05
CA SER A 25 20.71 4.32 4.75
C SER A 25 21.85 5.10 5.43
N PRO A 26 22.61 4.48 6.35
CA PRO A 26 23.84 5.08 6.88
C PRO A 26 24.85 5.46 5.79
N HIS A 27 24.82 4.76 4.66
CA HIS A 27 25.68 5.01 3.49
C HIS A 27 25.11 6.06 2.54
N LYS A 28 24.02 6.76 2.93
CA LYS A 28 23.35 7.81 2.17
C LYS A 28 22.57 7.34 0.93
N ASP A 29 22.33 6.04 0.79
CA ASP A 29 21.43 5.56 -0.27
C ASP A 29 20.00 5.88 0.10
N THR A 30 19.24 6.46 -0.83
CA THR A 30 17.83 6.75 -0.63
C THR A 30 17.03 5.46 -0.62
N LEU A 31 16.38 5.18 0.50
CA LEU A 31 15.57 3.98 0.69
C LEU A 31 14.10 4.23 0.40
N LEU A 32 13.64 5.42 0.77
CA LEU A 32 12.30 5.90 0.55
C LEU A 32 12.33 7.40 0.33
N SER A 33 11.67 7.87 -0.69
CA SER A 33 11.38 9.28 -0.89
C SER A 33 9.89 9.44 -1.18
N VAL A 34 9.23 10.39 -0.52
CA VAL A 34 7.81 10.69 -0.70
C VAL A 34 7.63 12.18 -0.85
N ARG A 35 7.12 12.63 -2.00
CA ARG A 35 6.88 14.05 -2.25
C ARG A 35 5.76 14.60 -1.37
N ARG A 36 4.66 13.88 -1.26
CA ARG A 36 3.50 14.31 -0.48
C ARG A 36 2.71 13.12 0.05
N LEU A 37 2.47 13.15 1.35
CA LEU A 37 1.54 12.27 2.04
C LEU A 37 0.47 13.14 2.71
N GLN A 38 -0.79 12.80 2.51
CA GLN A 38 -1.93 13.46 3.13
C GLN A 38 -2.81 12.41 3.80
N VAL A 39 -3.20 12.67 5.03
CA VAL A 39 -4.09 11.82 5.81
C VAL A 39 -5.24 12.66 6.34
N ASN A 40 -6.45 12.27 6.02
CA ASN A 40 -7.68 12.90 6.49
C ASN A 40 -8.24 12.09 7.64
N VAL A 41 -8.37 12.70 8.81
CA VAL A 41 -8.87 12.04 10.03
C VAL A 41 -10.19 12.70 10.46
N GLN A 42 -11.14 11.89 10.91
CA GLN A 42 -12.41 12.38 11.42
C GLN A 42 -12.26 13.01 12.81
N LEU A 43 -12.76 14.23 12.95
CA LEU A 43 -12.69 14.96 14.22
C LEU A 43 -13.60 14.37 15.30
N LEU A 44 -14.86 14.03 14.94
CA LEU A 44 -15.85 13.58 15.92
C LEU A 44 -15.48 12.25 16.61
N PRO A 45 -15.02 11.21 15.89
CA PRO A 45 -14.51 10.00 16.51
C PRO A 45 -13.29 10.26 17.40
N LEU A 46 -12.40 11.17 16.99
CA LEU A 46 -11.21 11.50 17.77
C LEU A 46 -11.58 12.09 19.16
N LEU A 47 -12.65 12.87 19.26
CA LEU A 47 -13.15 13.36 20.54
C LEU A 47 -13.63 12.23 21.46
N LYS A 48 -13.97 11.09 20.90
CA LYS A 48 -14.32 9.84 21.60
C LYS A 48 -13.14 8.90 21.80
N LYS A 49 -11.90 9.37 21.54
CA LYS A 49 -10.67 8.57 21.59
C LYS A 49 -10.63 7.44 20.55
N GLN A 50 -11.38 7.58 19.47
CA GLN A 50 -11.36 6.67 18.33
C GLN A 50 -10.68 7.38 17.16
N VAL A 51 -9.77 6.70 16.48
CA VAL A 51 -9.11 7.24 15.29
C VAL A 51 -9.78 6.63 14.06
N GLU A 52 -10.48 7.46 13.31
CA GLU A 52 -11.07 7.08 12.04
C GLU A 52 -10.41 7.88 10.91
N VAL A 53 -9.92 7.17 9.91
CA VAL A 53 -9.24 7.74 8.75
C VAL A 53 -10.20 7.68 7.57
N ASP A 54 -10.57 8.85 7.03
CA ASP A 54 -11.42 8.96 5.85
C ASP A 54 -10.67 8.74 4.54
N GLY A 55 -9.42 9.08 4.53
CA GLY A 55 -8.63 8.96 3.32
C GLY A 55 -7.14 9.16 3.52
N ILE A 56 -6.41 8.51 2.64
CA ILE A 56 -4.96 8.64 2.51
C ILE A 56 -4.68 8.97 1.05
N SER A 57 -3.86 9.99 0.82
CA SER A 57 -3.33 10.31 -0.50
C SER A 57 -1.81 10.36 -0.43
N LEU A 58 -1.15 9.67 -1.35
CA LEU A 58 0.30 9.65 -1.47
C LEU A 58 0.66 9.99 -2.92
N GLN A 59 1.58 10.92 -3.09
CA GLN A 59 2.01 11.39 -4.41
C GLN A 59 3.52 11.38 -4.52
N GLY A 60 4.01 10.79 -5.60
CA GLY A 60 5.41 10.77 -5.94
C GLY A 60 6.25 10.06 -4.89
N ALA A 61 6.08 8.75 -4.73
CA ALA A 61 6.94 7.95 -3.88
C ALA A 61 7.93 7.13 -4.72
N THR A 62 9.13 6.98 -4.19
CA THR A 62 10.15 6.05 -4.69
C THR A 62 10.62 5.19 -3.53
N VAL A 63 10.66 3.90 -3.72
CA VAL A 63 11.14 2.95 -2.74
C VAL A 63 12.29 2.13 -3.33
N ASN A 64 13.32 1.95 -2.51
CA ASN A 64 14.43 1.07 -2.80
C ASN A 64 14.87 0.44 -1.48
N SER A 65 14.33 -0.72 -1.16
CA SER A 65 14.60 -1.35 0.13
C SER A 65 16.02 -1.93 0.21
N ASN A 66 16.68 -2.15 -0.94
CA ASN A 66 18.00 -2.80 -0.99
C ASN A 66 18.03 -4.03 -0.06
N ASP A 67 18.98 -4.11 0.84
CA ASP A 67 19.15 -5.21 1.78
C ASP A 67 18.63 -4.88 3.20
N LEU A 68 17.76 -3.88 3.33
CA LEU A 68 17.19 -3.49 4.64
C LEU A 68 16.27 -4.54 5.24
N ILE A 69 15.56 -5.24 4.37
CA ILE A 69 14.68 -6.33 4.78
C ILE A 69 15.34 -7.61 4.29
N HIS A 70 15.75 -8.43 5.23
CA HIS A 70 16.40 -9.69 4.90
C HIS A 70 15.52 -10.54 3.99
N GLY A 71 16.08 -11.03 2.89
CA GLY A 71 15.36 -11.89 1.93
C GLY A 71 14.34 -11.18 1.04
N MET A 72 14.14 -9.87 1.17
CA MET A 72 13.17 -9.14 0.35
C MET A 72 13.78 -7.86 -0.22
N LYS A 73 13.66 -7.67 -1.53
CA LYS A 73 14.01 -6.42 -2.21
C LYS A 73 12.77 -5.84 -2.86
N LEU A 74 12.37 -4.65 -2.40
CA LEU A 74 11.28 -3.89 -2.99
C LEU A 74 11.84 -2.64 -3.64
N ASN A 75 11.63 -2.49 -4.93
CA ASN A 75 12.02 -1.32 -5.70
C ASN A 75 10.82 -0.81 -6.49
N GLY A 76 10.78 0.48 -6.69
CA GLY A 76 9.81 1.03 -7.61
C GLY A 76 9.44 2.47 -7.35
N THR A 77 8.51 2.92 -8.15
CA THR A 77 7.94 4.26 -8.11
C THR A 77 6.44 4.19 -8.05
N LEU A 78 5.85 5.09 -7.31
CA LEU A 78 4.41 5.27 -7.19
C LEU A 78 4.08 6.73 -7.52
N GLY A 79 3.33 6.94 -8.60
CA GLY A 79 2.92 8.28 -9.03
C GLY A 79 1.84 8.82 -8.10
N GLU A 80 0.73 8.11 -7.97
CA GLU A 80 -0.39 8.49 -7.11
C GLU A 80 -1.07 7.27 -6.50
N LEU A 81 -1.28 7.31 -5.19
CA LEU A 81 -2.17 6.42 -4.46
C LEU A 81 -3.21 7.28 -3.73
N PHE A 82 -4.47 6.95 -3.94
CA PHE A 82 -5.58 7.51 -3.17
C PHE A 82 -6.41 6.39 -2.59
N ILE A 83 -6.62 6.41 -1.29
CA ILE A 83 -7.48 5.48 -0.57
C ILE A 83 -8.54 6.31 0.15
N SER A 84 -9.80 5.97 -0.08
CA SER A 84 -10.93 6.49 0.69
C SER A 84 -11.56 5.35 1.46
N SER A 85 -11.77 5.56 2.75
CA SER A 85 -12.36 4.56 3.63
C SER A 85 -13.56 5.12 4.37
N HIS A 86 -14.48 4.25 4.77
CA HIS A 86 -15.66 4.60 5.58
C HIS A 86 -15.56 4.01 6.99
N GLY A 87 -14.35 4.11 7.54
CA GLY A 87 -14.04 3.62 8.86
C GLY A 87 -13.12 2.41 8.86
N VAL A 88 -12.16 2.48 9.74
CA VAL A 88 -11.30 1.37 10.14
C VAL A 88 -11.63 1.10 11.60
N ALA A 89 -12.32 0.00 11.86
CA ALA A 89 -12.61 -0.43 13.21
C ALA A 89 -11.49 -1.36 13.68
N LEU A 90 -10.74 -0.93 14.69
CA LEU A 90 -9.68 -1.75 15.28
C LEU A 90 -10.25 -2.95 16.06
N ASP A 91 -11.49 -2.81 16.55
CA ASP A 91 -12.28 -3.88 17.15
C ASP A 91 -13.71 -3.79 16.58
N PRO A 92 -14.14 -4.72 15.75
CA PRO A 92 -13.60 -6.04 15.34
C PRO A 92 -12.72 -6.04 14.07
N GLU A 93 -11.52 -5.55 14.08
CA GLU A 93 -10.52 -5.65 12.99
C GLU A 93 -11.10 -5.62 11.55
N THR A 94 -11.96 -4.65 11.29
CA THR A 94 -12.67 -4.52 10.02
C THR A 94 -12.33 -3.18 9.37
N ALA A 95 -11.99 -3.24 8.09
CA ALA A 95 -11.75 -2.05 7.27
C ALA A 95 -12.70 -2.06 6.06
N ILE A 96 -13.41 -0.95 5.84
CA ILE A 96 -14.22 -0.73 4.65
C ILE A 96 -13.51 0.32 3.79
N VAL A 97 -12.99 -0.14 2.67
CA VAL A 97 -12.31 0.70 1.69
C VAL A 97 -13.27 0.95 0.53
N ASN A 98 -13.73 2.18 0.41
CA ASN A 98 -14.69 2.58 -0.62
C ASN A 98 -14.02 2.72 -1.98
N LYS A 99 -12.85 3.33 -2.01
CA LYS A 99 -12.13 3.55 -3.25
C LYS A 99 -10.62 3.44 -3.05
N VAL A 100 -9.97 2.76 -3.98
CA VAL A 100 -8.53 2.80 -4.18
C VAL A 100 -8.27 3.27 -5.60
N LEU A 101 -7.48 4.33 -5.77
CA LEU A 101 -6.91 4.72 -7.05
C LEU A 101 -5.40 4.52 -6.95
N LEU A 102 -4.84 3.74 -7.85
CA LEU A 102 -3.41 3.59 -8.02
C LEU A 102 -3.04 3.98 -9.45
N LYS A 103 -2.14 4.95 -9.58
CA LYS A 103 -1.81 5.51 -10.88
C LYS A 103 -0.31 5.69 -11.06
N ASP A 104 0.15 5.48 -12.30
CA ASP A 104 1.55 5.69 -12.72
C ASP A 104 2.52 5.00 -11.75
N THR A 105 2.34 3.69 -11.58
CA THR A 105 3.05 2.91 -10.56
C THR A 105 3.81 1.77 -11.21
N ASP A 106 5.08 1.63 -10.86
CA ASP A 106 5.95 0.54 -11.24
C ASP A 106 6.59 -0.04 -9.99
N LEU A 107 6.30 -1.31 -9.68
CA LEU A 107 6.79 -1.99 -8.48
C LEU A 107 7.44 -3.32 -8.85
N SER A 108 8.62 -3.55 -8.33
CA SER A 108 9.34 -4.82 -8.44
C SER A 108 9.64 -5.36 -7.05
N LEU A 109 9.17 -6.58 -6.80
CA LEU A 109 9.39 -7.32 -5.57
C LEU A 109 10.21 -8.57 -5.89
N CYS A 110 11.37 -8.69 -5.26
CA CYS A 110 12.18 -9.90 -5.31
C CYS A 110 12.24 -10.54 -3.93
N LEU A 111 11.88 -11.81 -3.84
CA LEU A 111 11.90 -12.62 -2.61
C LEU A 111 13.01 -13.67 -2.75
N ASN A 112 14.12 -13.44 -2.06
CA ASN A 112 15.32 -14.28 -2.14
C ASN A 112 15.44 -15.28 -0.98
N ASP A 113 14.54 -15.20 0.01
CA ASP A 113 14.62 -16.04 1.19
C ASP A 113 13.34 -16.87 1.35
N THR A 114 13.54 -18.18 1.50
CA THR A 114 12.53 -19.09 2.04
C THR A 114 12.68 -19.17 3.56
N ALA A 115 13.04 -18.06 4.21
CA ALA A 115 13.09 -18.07 5.66
C ALA A 115 11.80 -18.71 6.14
N ALA A 116 11.93 -19.89 6.71
CA ALA A 116 10.86 -20.53 7.42
C ALA A 116 10.25 -19.45 8.30
N ALA A 117 8.96 -19.20 8.09
CA ALA A 117 8.26 -18.21 8.88
C ALA A 117 8.69 -18.42 10.32
N ASP A 118 9.39 -17.43 10.89
CA ASP A 118 9.71 -17.46 12.29
C ASP A 118 8.39 -17.75 12.98
N THR A 119 8.30 -18.93 13.58
CA THR A 119 7.15 -19.36 14.39
C THR A 119 7.13 -18.63 15.73
N ALA A 120 7.71 -17.45 15.80
CA ALA A 120 7.34 -16.49 16.81
C ALA A 120 5.86 -16.21 16.60
N ALA A 121 5.04 -16.60 17.59
CA ALA A 121 3.61 -16.39 17.59
C ALA A 121 3.31 -14.97 17.11
N SER A 122 3.09 -14.82 15.81
CA SER A 122 2.60 -13.58 15.25
C SER A 122 1.21 -13.42 15.84
N ASP A 123 0.95 -12.30 16.49
CA ASP A 123 -0.41 -11.86 16.77
C ASP A 123 -1.17 -11.99 15.46
N THR A 124 -1.98 -13.04 15.38
CA THR A 124 -2.70 -13.37 14.16
C THR A 124 -3.78 -12.32 14.01
N THR A 125 -3.48 -11.28 13.23
CA THR A 125 -4.46 -10.23 12.93
C THR A 125 -5.51 -10.81 12.01
N TYR A 126 -6.73 -10.80 12.46
CA TYR A 126 -7.89 -11.38 11.77
C TYR A 126 -8.67 -10.34 10.96
N TRP A 127 -7.97 -9.47 10.28
CA TRP A 127 -8.58 -8.39 9.52
C TRP A 127 -9.53 -8.88 8.44
N LYS A 128 -10.71 -8.27 8.41
CA LYS A 128 -11.66 -8.36 7.33
C LYS A 128 -11.67 -7.04 6.56
N ILE A 129 -11.26 -7.08 5.30
CA ILE A 129 -11.17 -5.90 4.44
C ILE A 129 -12.21 -6.02 3.33
N ILE A 130 -13.10 -5.05 3.25
CA ILE A 130 -14.11 -4.93 2.21
C ILE A 130 -13.64 -3.85 1.25
N LEU A 131 -13.44 -4.22 -0.02
CA LEU A 131 -12.97 -3.33 -1.09
C LEU A 131 -14.10 -3.09 -2.06
N GLN A 132 -14.59 -1.85 -2.17
CA GLN A 132 -15.72 -1.56 -3.06
C GLN A 132 -15.28 -1.26 -4.48
N ASP A 133 -14.35 -0.34 -4.67
CA ASP A 133 -13.90 0.10 -5.99
C ASP A 133 -12.37 0.27 -6.00
N ILE A 134 -11.70 -0.43 -6.92
CA ILE A 134 -10.26 -0.30 -7.13
C ILE A 134 -10.05 0.08 -8.59
N ASP A 135 -9.41 1.20 -8.83
CA ASP A 135 -9.08 1.72 -10.14
C ASP A 135 -7.55 1.75 -10.29
N LEU A 136 -7.05 0.96 -11.22
CA LEU A 136 -5.62 0.87 -11.55
C LEU A 136 -5.39 1.54 -12.91
N GLN A 137 -4.49 2.51 -12.96
CA GLN A 137 -4.17 3.27 -14.17
C GLN A 137 -2.66 3.28 -14.38
N ASN A 138 -2.19 2.73 -15.49
CA ASN A 138 -0.77 2.65 -15.83
C ASN A 138 0.04 2.03 -14.67
N VAL A 139 -0.24 0.77 -14.34
CA VAL A 139 0.37 0.04 -13.23
C VAL A 139 1.16 -1.15 -13.77
N SER A 140 2.43 -1.21 -13.43
CA SER A 140 3.29 -2.36 -13.68
C SER A 140 3.72 -3.01 -12.37
N PHE A 141 3.75 -4.31 -12.35
CA PHE A 141 4.18 -5.10 -11.20
C PHE A 141 5.05 -6.27 -11.67
N ALA A 142 6.17 -6.47 -11.01
CA ALA A 142 7.03 -7.63 -11.18
C ALA A 142 7.26 -8.32 -9.85
N LEU A 143 7.13 -9.64 -9.83
CA LEU A 143 7.47 -10.50 -8.70
C LEU A 143 8.51 -11.52 -9.19
N ASP A 144 9.61 -11.59 -8.48
CA ASP A 144 10.65 -12.57 -8.72
C ASP A 144 10.94 -13.38 -7.45
N MET A 145 10.83 -14.69 -7.55
CA MET A 145 11.09 -15.63 -6.48
C MET A 145 12.11 -16.67 -7.00
N PRO A 146 13.41 -16.35 -7.02
CA PRO A 146 14.42 -17.17 -7.66
C PRO A 146 14.52 -18.59 -7.09
N LEU A 147 14.29 -18.74 -5.78
CA LEU A 147 14.35 -20.07 -5.13
C LEU A 147 13.21 -20.98 -5.56
N ASP A 148 12.05 -20.42 -5.87
CA ASP A 148 10.90 -21.17 -6.35
C ASP A 148 10.86 -21.24 -7.89
N SER A 149 11.86 -20.65 -8.56
CA SER A 149 11.89 -20.51 -10.03
C SER A 149 10.61 -19.86 -10.57
N LEU A 150 10.03 -18.94 -9.81
CA LEU A 150 8.83 -18.21 -10.19
C LEU A 150 9.19 -16.76 -10.53
N SER A 151 8.84 -16.34 -11.71
CA SER A 151 8.90 -14.95 -12.13
C SER A 151 7.56 -14.57 -12.77
N LEU A 152 6.95 -13.50 -12.29
CA LEU A 152 5.68 -12.98 -12.76
C LEU A 152 5.84 -11.49 -13.03
N ALA A 153 5.44 -11.04 -14.21
CA ALA A 153 5.35 -9.62 -14.52
C ALA A 153 4.01 -9.31 -15.20
N ALA A 154 3.41 -8.20 -14.82
CA ALA A 154 2.17 -7.75 -15.41
C ALA A 154 2.18 -6.22 -15.55
N SER A 155 1.66 -5.73 -16.66
CA SER A 155 1.42 -4.32 -16.89
C SER A 155 -0.05 -4.10 -17.27
N LEU A 156 -0.69 -3.16 -16.63
CA LEU A 156 -2.10 -2.82 -16.77
C LEU A 156 -2.23 -1.35 -17.13
N ASP A 157 -2.73 -1.04 -18.33
CA ASP A 157 -3.02 0.34 -18.72
C ASP A 157 -4.20 0.89 -17.90
N ASN A 158 -5.30 0.11 -17.84
CA ASN A 158 -6.45 0.41 -17.01
C ASN A 158 -7.11 -0.87 -16.56
N ALA A 159 -7.31 -1.02 -15.25
CA ALA A 159 -8.09 -2.11 -14.68
C ALA A 159 -9.00 -1.60 -13.57
N ILE A 160 -10.19 -2.18 -13.50
CA ILE A 160 -11.20 -1.87 -12.48
C ILE A 160 -11.56 -3.18 -11.79
N LEU A 161 -11.47 -3.18 -10.46
CA LEU A 161 -11.92 -4.28 -9.62
C LEU A 161 -13.02 -3.76 -8.71
N ARG A 162 -14.07 -4.55 -8.53
CA ARG A 162 -15.20 -4.17 -7.67
C ARG A 162 -15.66 -5.31 -6.80
N ASP A 163 -16.16 -4.91 -5.62
CA ASP A 163 -16.76 -5.79 -4.64
C ASP A 163 -15.82 -6.94 -4.24
N GLY A 164 -14.64 -6.55 -3.76
CA GLY A 164 -13.64 -7.43 -3.21
C GLY A 164 -13.83 -7.66 -1.71
N LEU A 165 -13.52 -8.86 -1.27
CA LEU A 165 -13.47 -9.22 0.15
C LEU A 165 -12.16 -9.97 0.42
N ILE A 166 -11.45 -9.53 1.43
CA ILE A 166 -10.29 -10.21 2.01
C ILE A 166 -10.64 -10.52 3.46
N ASP A 167 -10.84 -11.78 3.79
CA ASP A 167 -11.11 -12.25 5.15
C ASP A 167 -9.93 -13.12 5.60
N LEU A 168 -9.03 -12.51 6.35
CA LEU A 168 -7.82 -13.19 6.82
C LEU A 168 -8.13 -14.24 7.88
N HIS A 169 -9.23 -14.07 8.64
CA HIS A 169 -9.66 -15.07 9.61
C HIS A 169 -10.07 -16.40 8.95
N LYS A 170 -10.73 -16.31 7.79
CA LYS A 170 -11.22 -17.47 7.05
C LYS A 170 -10.30 -17.87 5.90
N SER A 171 -9.20 -17.16 5.71
CA SER A 171 -8.35 -17.27 4.51
C SER A 171 -9.17 -17.24 3.21
N ALA A 172 -10.21 -16.40 3.20
CA ALA A 172 -11.16 -16.31 2.09
C ALA A 172 -10.95 -15.01 1.32
N TYR A 173 -10.87 -15.15 0.02
CA TYR A 173 -10.69 -14.05 -0.92
C TYR A 173 -11.77 -14.12 -1.98
N SER A 174 -12.46 -13.04 -2.24
CA SER A 174 -13.43 -12.96 -3.33
C SER A 174 -13.35 -11.64 -4.07
N LEU A 175 -13.67 -11.67 -5.35
CA LEU A 175 -13.73 -10.51 -6.21
C LEU A 175 -14.88 -10.73 -7.19
N GLN A 176 -15.88 -9.84 -7.20
CA GLN A 176 -17.04 -10.01 -8.07
C GLN A 176 -16.78 -9.51 -9.49
N THR A 177 -16.07 -8.43 -9.64
CA THR A 177 -15.83 -7.84 -10.96
C THR A 177 -14.36 -7.53 -11.17
N PHE A 178 -13.81 -8.02 -12.28
CA PHE A 178 -12.51 -7.61 -12.79
C PHE A 178 -12.66 -7.22 -14.26
N ARG A 179 -12.33 -6.00 -14.61
CA ARG A 179 -12.37 -5.48 -15.97
C ARG A 179 -11.06 -4.84 -16.34
N ILE A 180 -10.48 -5.25 -17.45
CA ILE A 180 -9.33 -4.62 -18.07
C ILE A 180 -9.82 -3.80 -19.25
N LYS A 181 -9.45 -2.53 -19.30
CA LYS A 181 -9.64 -1.64 -20.43
C LYS A 181 -8.28 -1.34 -21.05
N ASN A 182 -8.11 -1.65 -22.34
CA ASN A 182 -6.89 -1.40 -23.10
C ASN A 182 -5.63 -2.07 -22.54
N GLY A 183 -5.43 -3.35 -22.90
CA GLY A 183 -4.16 -4.03 -22.85
C GLY A 183 -3.66 -4.44 -21.45
N ALA A 184 -3.78 -5.72 -21.14
CA ALA A 184 -2.86 -6.37 -20.21
C ALA A 184 -1.74 -6.97 -21.05
N ARG A 185 -0.48 -6.72 -20.69
CA ARG A 185 0.68 -7.40 -21.27
C ARG A 185 1.33 -8.21 -20.16
N ALA A 186 1.42 -9.52 -20.37
CA ALA A 186 2.34 -10.35 -19.62
C ALA A 186 3.72 -10.21 -20.29
N LEU A 187 4.73 -9.88 -19.51
CA LEU A 187 6.09 -9.73 -19.95
C LEU A 187 6.88 -10.98 -19.64
#